data_ea59b643d8ac9c920f54f322c3390d5d
#
_entry.id   ea59b643d8ac9c920f54f322c3390d5d
#
_cell.length_a   1.000
_cell.length_b   1.000
_cell.length_c   1.000
_cell.angle_alpha   90.00
_cell.angle_beta   90.00
_cell.angle_gamma   90.00
#
_symmetry.space_group_name_H-M   'P 1'
#
loop_
_entity.id
_entity.type
_entity.pdbx_description
1 polymer ?
#
loop_
_entity_poly.entity_id
_entity_poly.type
_entity_poly.pdbx_seq_one_letter_code
_entity_poly.pdbx_strand_id
1 'polypeptide(L)'
;MLEIKQKQNLRDVLGIVWFVVAVVIGAWLINALVFRSFSVTGPSMESTMYTGDRLIVNRLPMTWNAIRGVPYMPSRGHVIVFRNPKFDEMRSDEFVVKRVIGLPGEEVEVTGGHATVYNSDHPGGFNPYDGVKVYPSAVTGNVERTKVPMGTIFVIGDNRGGNESMDSRNGLGFIPLDNIV
;
A
#
# COMPACT_ATOMS: atom_id res chain seq x y z
N MET A 1 -44.71 40.54 16.05
CA MET A 1 -43.74 40.74 14.97
C MET A 1 -42.30 40.43 15.42
N LEU A 2 -41.85 40.81 16.58
CA LEU A 2 -40.49 40.54 17.10
C LEU A 2 -40.22 39.05 17.37
N GLU A 3 -41.16 38.30 17.95
CA GLU A 3 -40.98 36.86 18.21
C GLU A 3 -40.82 36.02 16.94
N ILE A 4 -41.49 36.38 15.84
CA ILE A 4 -41.40 35.65 14.55
C ILE A 4 -39.98 35.85 13.97
N LYS A 5 -39.46 37.06 14.02
CA LYS A 5 -38.10 37.36 13.57
C LYS A 5 -37.02 36.65 14.41
N GLN A 6 -37.20 36.53 15.71
CA GLN A 6 -36.28 35.85 16.61
C GLN A 6 -36.25 34.33 16.36
N LYS A 7 -37.42 33.69 16.12
CA LYS A 7 -37.52 32.28 15.77
C LYS A 7 -36.90 32.01 14.40
N GLN A 8 -37.01 32.92 13.45
CA GLN A 8 -36.43 32.81 12.14
C GLN A 8 -34.89 32.87 12.18
N ASN A 9 -34.34 33.86 12.92
CA ASN A 9 -32.90 33.97 13.14
C ASN A 9 -32.31 32.73 13.82
N LEU A 10 -33.00 32.16 14.82
CA LEU A 10 -32.56 30.97 15.53
C LEU A 10 -32.52 29.73 14.57
N ARG A 11 -33.51 29.58 13.69
CA ARG A 11 -33.52 28.51 12.70
C ARG A 11 -32.39 28.65 11.68
N ASP A 12 -32.12 29.88 11.24
CA ASP A 12 -31.05 30.16 10.28
C ASP A 12 -29.67 29.89 10.91
N VAL A 13 -29.46 30.31 12.16
CA VAL A 13 -28.24 29.99 12.92
C VAL A 13 -28.07 28.50 13.12
N LEU A 14 -29.13 27.77 13.49
CA LEU A 14 -29.10 26.32 13.61
C LEU A 14 -28.77 25.63 12.28
N GLY A 15 -29.33 26.14 11.18
CA GLY A 15 -29.03 25.66 9.83
C GLY A 15 -27.55 25.78 9.47
N ILE A 16 -26.96 26.94 9.76
CA ILE A 16 -25.52 27.17 9.55
C ILE A 16 -24.68 26.24 10.43
N VAL A 17 -25.05 26.08 11.71
CA VAL A 17 -24.33 25.17 12.62
C VAL A 17 -24.36 23.73 12.10
N TRP A 18 -25.54 23.24 11.69
CA TRP A 18 -25.67 21.90 11.12
C TRP A 18 -24.88 21.72 9.83
N PHE A 19 -24.85 22.74 8.98
CA PHE A 19 -24.04 22.71 7.76
C PHE A 19 -22.56 22.60 8.07
N VAL A 20 -22.06 23.42 9.02
CA VAL A 20 -20.64 23.36 9.44
C VAL A 20 -20.31 22.00 10.03
N VAL A 21 -21.17 21.47 10.91
CA VAL A 21 -21.00 20.13 11.50
C VAL A 21 -20.95 19.05 10.41
N ALA A 22 -21.84 19.10 9.43
CA ALA A 22 -21.86 18.15 8.32
C ALA A 22 -20.58 18.22 7.47
N VAL A 23 -20.06 19.42 7.20
CA VAL A 23 -18.80 19.62 6.47
C VAL A 23 -17.62 19.05 7.24
N VAL A 24 -17.53 19.32 8.54
CA VAL A 24 -16.45 18.78 9.39
C VAL A 24 -16.49 17.27 9.47
N ILE A 25 -17.67 16.69 9.68
CA ILE A 25 -17.85 15.23 9.71
C ILE A 25 -17.51 14.63 8.33
N GLY A 26 -17.97 15.24 7.24
CA GLY A 26 -17.66 14.79 5.88
C GLY A 26 -16.15 14.80 5.59
N ALA A 27 -15.48 15.88 5.93
CA ALA A 27 -14.03 16.00 5.77
C ALA A 27 -13.27 14.95 6.63
N TRP A 28 -13.72 14.73 7.87
CA TRP A 28 -13.15 13.71 8.73
C TRP A 28 -13.35 12.30 8.18
N LEU A 29 -14.54 11.96 7.68
CA LEU A 29 -14.83 10.67 7.05
C LEU A 29 -13.98 10.44 5.80
N ILE A 30 -13.84 11.45 4.95
CA ILE A 30 -12.99 11.35 3.75
C ILE A 30 -11.55 11.05 4.15
N ASN A 31 -11.00 11.78 5.13
CA ASN A 31 -9.64 11.57 5.59
C ASN A 31 -9.45 10.21 6.29
N ALA A 32 -10.45 9.73 7.01
CA ALA A 32 -10.37 8.45 7.72
C ALA A 32 -10.55 7.23 6.82
N LEU A 33 -11.41 7.31 5.79
CA LEU A 33 -11.86 6.15 5.01
C LEU A 33 -11.31 6.12 3.58
N VAL A 34 -10.93 7.28 3.04
CA VAL A 34 -10.60 7.41 1.61
C VAL A 34 -9.10 7.55 1.39
N PHE A 35 -8.44 8.41 2.16
CA PHE A 35 -7.03 8.71 1.95
C PHE A 35 -6.21 8.59 3.23
N ARG A 36 -4.97 8.13 3.08
CA ARG A 36 -3.96 8.19 4.13
C ARG A 36 -2.65 8.72 3.56
N SER A 37 -2.02 9.67 4.27
CA SER A 37 -0.75 10.26 3.86
C SER A 37 0.41 9.65 4.64
N PHE A 38 1.52 9.37 3.92
CA PHE A 38 2.78 8.90 4.49
C PHE A 38 3.92 9.74 3.92
N SER A 39 5.00 9.87 4.68
CA SER A 39 6.27 10.41 4.20
C SER A 39 7.20 9.25 3.86
N VAL A 40 7.84 9.32 2.70
CA VAL A 40 8.84 8.32 2.29
C VAL A 40 10.14 8.57 3.04
N THR A 41 10.69 7.51 3.61
CA THR A 41 12.01 7.53 4.26
C THR A 41 12.82 6.34 3.75
N GLY A 42 14.07 6.59 3.39
CA GLY A 42 15.00 5.59 2.87
C GLY A 42 14.92 5.39 1.35
N PRO A 43 15.97 4.80 0.77
CA PRO A 43 16.20 4.73 -0.67
C PRO A 43 15.51 3.53 -1.35
N SER A 44 14.80 2.68 -0.61
CA SER A 44 14.35 1.35 -1.08
C SER A 44 13.41 1.35 -2.30
N MET A 45 12.79 2.48 -2.59
CA MET A 45 11.89 2.66 -3.75
C MET A 45 12.44 3.59 -4.83
N GLU A 46 13.71 4.01 -4.72
CA GLU A 46 14.37 4.73 -5.81
C GLU A 46 14.49 3.79 -7.03
N SER A 47 14.26 4.26 -8.21
CA SER A 47 14.01 5.58 -8.78
C SER A 47 12.54 6.01 -8.83
N THR A 48 11.62 5.23 -8.26
CA THR A 48 10.17 5.52 -8.31
C THR A 48 9.78 6.59 -7.29
N MET A 49 10.38 6.55 -6.11
CA MET A 49 10.11 7.47 -5.00
C MET A 49 11.40 7.76 -4.24
N TYR A 50 11.53 8.99 -3.76
CA TYR A 50 12.71 9.46 -3.03
C TYR A 50 12.37 9.82 -1.58
N THR A 51 13.38 9.79 -0.73
CA THR A 51 13.24 10.26 0.66
C THR A 51 12.74 11.71 0.68
N GLY A 52 11.69 11.97 1.46
CA GLY A 52 11.01 13.26 1.56
C GLY A 52 9.74 13.37 0.72
N ASP A 53 9.52 12.45 -0.23
CA ASP A 53 8.27 12.42 -0.99
C ASP A 53 7.09 12.16 -0.07
N ARG A 54 5.92 12.72 -0.45
CA ARG A 54 4.66 12.48 0.24
C ARG A 54 3.77 11.57 -0.57
N LEU A 55 3.44 10.42 -0.01
CA LEU A 55 2.52 9.46 -0.58
C LEU A 55 1.09 9.75 -0.11
N ILE A 56 0.15 9.69 -1.04
CA ILE A 56 -1.28 9.66 -0.73
C ILE A 56 -1.81 8.29 -1.15
N VAL A 57 -2.14 7.47 -0.16
CA VAL A 57 -2.66 6.13 -0.37
C VAL A 57 -4.18 6.20 -0.53
N ASN A 58 -4.69 5.68 -1.64
CA ASN A 58 -6.12 5.52 -1.88
C ASN A 58 -6.62 4.25 -1.17
N ARG A 59 -7.40 4.43 -0.12
CA ARG A 59 -7.96 3.34 0.69
C ARG A 59 -9.36 2.89 0.26
N LEU A 60 -9.98 3.57 -0.71
CA LEU A 60 -11.33 3.23 -1.17
C LEU A 60 -11.51 1.75 -1.54
N PRO A 61 -10.61 1.11 -2.33
CA PRO A 61 -10.76 -0.29 -2.68
C PRO A 61 -10.75 -1.20 -1.44
N MET A 62 -9.87 -0.90 -0.48
CA MET A 62 -9.73 -1.67 0.75
C MET A 62 -10.95 -1.46 1.66
N THR A 63 -11.38 -0.21 1.87
CA THR A 63 -12.58 0.13 2.64
C THR A 63 -13.83 -0.52 2.04
N TRP A 64 -13.97 -0.50 0.72
CA TRP A 64 -15.08 -1.13 0.02
C TRP A 64 -15.12 -2.64 0.19
N ASN A 65 -13.95 -3.29 0.09
CA ASN A 65 -13.83 -4.73 0.31
C ASN A 65 -14.12 -5.11 1.77
N ALA A 66 -13.65 -4.29 2.72
CA ALA A 66 -13.94 -4.50 4.14
C ALA A 66 -15.45 -4.45 4.45
N ILE A 67 -16.19 -3.51 3.84
CA ILE A 67 -17.66 -3.43 3.97
C ILE A 67 -18.32 -4.69 3.41
N ARG A 68 -17.76 -5.29 2.37
CA ARG A 68 -18.26 -6.53 1.75
C ARG A 68 -17.81 -7.80 2.45
N GLY A 69 -16.96 -7.72 3.46
CA GLY A 69 -16.36 -8.88 4.13
C GLY A 69 -15.40 -9.68 3.25
N VAL A 70 -14.81 -9.05 2.21
CA VAL A 70 -13.88 -9.69 1.28
C VAL A 70 -12.48 -9.11 1.51
N PRO A 71 -11.43 -9.95 1.62
CA PRO A 71 -10.06 -9.47 1.72
C PRO A 71 -9.68 -8.60 0.51
N TYR A 72 -8.97 -7.51 0.76
CA TYR A 72 -8.42 -6.70 -0.33
C TYR A 72 -7.25 -7.44 -0.99
N MET A 73 -7.31 -7.58 -2.32
CA MET A 73 -6.24 -8.15 -3.11
C MET A 73 -5.62 -7.06 -3.99
N PRO A 74 -4.35 -6.69 -3.75
CA PRO A 74 -3.67 -5.73 -4.62
C PRO A 74 -3.35 -6.38 -5.97
N SER A 75 -3.31 -5.56 -7.02
CA SER A 75 -2.84 -6.04 -8.33
C SER A 75 -1.31 -6.12 -8.35
N ARG A 76 -0.78 -7.04 -9.16
CA ARG A 76 0.65 -7.11 -9.45
C ARG A 76 1.14 -5.77 -10.04
N GLY A 77 2.35 -5.38 -9.66
CA GLY A 77 2.96 -4.13 -10.09
C GLY A 77 2.50 -2.90 -9.31
N HIS A 78 1.42 -3.00 -8.50
CA HIS A 78 1.02 -1.89 -7.63
C HIS A 78 2.05 -1.66 -6.52
N VAL A 79 2.26 -0.39 -6.22
CA VAL A 79 3.01 0.02 -5.02
C VAL A 79 2.03 0.11 -3.87
N ILE A 80 2.33 -0.57 -2.79
CA ILE A 80 1.48 -0.63 -1.59
C ILE A 80 2.24 -0.17 -0.37
N VAL A 81 1.49 0.34 0.60
CA VAL A 81 1.96 0.58 1.97
C VAL A 81 1.36 -0.50 2.86
N PHE A 82 2.16 -1.08 3.72
CA PHE A 82 1.71 -2.11 4.65
C PHE A 82 2.42 -1.96 6.00
N ARG A 83 1.77 -2.46 7.06
CA ARG A 83 2.40 -2.55 8.37
C ARG A 83 3.49 -3.64 8.33
N ASN A 84 4.68 -3.28 8.77
CA ASN A 84 5.80 -4.20 8.83
C ASN A 84 5.45 -5.42 9.73
N PRO A 85 5.43 -6.65 9.19
CA PRO A 85 5.13 -7.83 10.00
C PRO A 85 6.18 -8.13 11.08
N LYS A 86 7.37 -7.52 10.94
CA LYS A 86 8.49 -7.63 11.88
C LYS A 86 8.77 -6.30 12.58
N PHE A 87 7.73 -5.49 12.79
CA PHE A 87 7.87 -4.22 13.47
C PHE A 87 8.39 -4.40 14.88
N ASP A 88 9.45 -3.65 15.19
CA ASP A 88 10.04 -3.50 16.50
C ASP A 88 10.24 -1.99 16.73
N GLU A 89 9.59 -1.44 17.74
CA GLU A 89 9.62 0.00 18.07
C GLU A 89 11.03 0.59 18.18
N MET A 90 12.01 -0.25 18.48
CA MET A 90 13.39 0.20 18.66
C MET A 90 14.26 0.09 17.41
N ARG A 91 13.84 -0.66 16.38
CA ARG A 91 14.73 -1.08 15.28
C ARG A 91 14.17 -1.01 13.87
N SER A 92 12.88 -0.73 13.69
CA SER A 92 12.28 -0.78 12.36
C SER A 92 11.16 0.23 12.17
N ASP A 93 10.87 0.56 10.91
CA ASP A 93 9.72 1.38 10.55
C ASP A 93 8.41 0.58 10.70
N GLU A 94 7.37 1.21 11.26
CA GLU A 94 6.04 0.62 11.41
C GLU A 94 5.37 0.37 10.05
N PHE A 95 5.55 1.29 9.11
CA PHE A 95 4.97 1.20 7.76
C PHE A 95 6.08 1.13 6.72
N VAL A 96 5.89 0.24 5.75
CA VAL A 96 6.84 0.00 4.67
C VAL A 96 6.13 0.14 3.34
N VAL A 97 6.82 0.70 2.35
CA VAL A 97 6.34 0.82 0.97
C VAL A 97 7.16 -0.09 0.06
N LYS A 98 6.47 -0.95 -0.72
CA LYS A 98 7.07 -1.88 -1.68
C LYS A 98 6.14 -2.13 -2.87
N ARG A 99 6.68 -2.75 -3.91
CA ARG A 99 5.92 -3.17 -5.10
C ARG A 99 5.52 -4.64 -5.01
N VAL A 100 4.28 -4.92 -5.37
CA VAL A 100 3.72 -6.29 -5.42
C VAL A 100 4.29 -7.03 -6.63
N ILE A 101 4.89 -8.18 -6.38
CA ILE A 101 5.53 -9.03 -7.37
C ILE A 101 4.79 -10.36 -7.53
N GLY A 102 4.59 -11.09 -6.44
CA GLY A 102 3.91 -12.38 -6.42
C GLY A 102 2.60 -12.31 -5.66
N LEU A 103 1.57 -12.95 -6.22
CA LEU A 103 0.24 -13.07 -5.65
C LEU A 103 0.08 -14.44 -4.95
N PRO A 104 -0.93 -14.60 -4.06
CA PRO A 104 -1.15 -15.87 -3.35
C PRO A 104 -1.27 -17.05 -4.31
N GLY A 105 -0.56 -18.14 -4.01
CA GLY A 105 -0.58 -19.39 -4.78
C GLY A 105 0.38 -19.45 -5.95
N GLU A 106 0.96 -18.34 -6.38
CA GLU A 106 1.99 -18.28 -7.41
C GLU A 106 3.36 -18.70 -6.87
N GLU A 107 4.30 -18.91 -7.76
CA GLU A 107 5.70 -19.12 -7.41
C GLU A 107 6.54 -17.96 -7.92
N VAL A 108 7.49 -17.53 -7.11
CA VAL A 108 8.41 -16.43 -7.41
C VAL A 108 9.84 -16.93 -7.33
N GLU A 109 10.62 -16.59 -8.31
CA GLU A 109 12.07 -16.80 -8.35
C GLU A 109 12.76 -15.45 -8.57
N VAL A 110 13.88 -15.21 -7.90
CA VAL A 110 14.71 -14.03 -8.16
C VAL A 110 16.13 -14.49 -8.41
N THR A 111 16.61 -14.24 -9.62
CA THR A 111 17.96 -14.60 -10.05
C THR A 111 18.63 -13.43 -10.74
N GLY A 112 19.81 -13.06 -10.27
CA GLY A 112 20.57 -11.96 -10.87
C GLY A 112 19.80 -10.60 -10.83
N GLY A 113 18.98 -10.36 -9.80
CA GLY A 113 18.15 -9.14 -9.68
C GLY A 113 16.87 -9.15 -10.50
N HIS A 114 16.63 -10.19 -11.32
CA HIS A 114 15.42 -10.36 -12.11
C HIS A 114 14.43 -11.26 -11.39
N ALA A 115 13.20 -10.78 -11.20
CA ALA A 115 12.13 -11.61 -10.68
C ALA A 115 11.38 -12.27 -11.84
N THR A 116 11.06 -13.55 -11.69
CA THR A 116 10.20 -14.33 -12.57
C THR A 116 9.05 -14.88 -11.74
N VAL A 117 7.85 -14.77 -12.25
CA VAL A 117 6.64 -15.31 -11.61
C VAL A 117 6.08 -16.43 -12.47
N TYR A 118 5.68 -17.51 -11.80
CA TYR A 118 5.11 -18.70 -12.44
C TYR A 118 3.70 -18.91 -11.86
N ASN A 119 2.75 -19.21 -12.73
CA ASN A 119 1.38 -19.58 -12.36
C ASN A 119 0.78 -20.55 -13.38
N SER A 120 -0.50 -20.93 -13.21
CA SER A 120 -1.19 -21.86 -14.11
C SER A 120 -1.22 -21.39 -15.56
N ASP A 121 -1.35 -20.09 -15.78
CA ASP A 121 -1.46 -19.48 -17.11
C ASP A 121 -0.09 -19.33 -17.79
N HIS A 122 0.95 -19.21 -16.96
CA HIS A 122 2.34 -19.03 -17.42
C HIS A 122 3.27 -19.99 -16.67
N PRO A 123 3.23 -21.30 -17.00
CA PRO A 123 4.08 -22.31 -16.35
C PRO A 123 5.57 -22.14 -16.68
N GLY A 124 5.89 -21.49 -17.80
CA GLY A 124 7.26 -21.12 -18.18
C GLY A 124 7.80 -19.86 -17.49
N GLY A 125 6.98 -19.21 -16.71
CA GLY A 125 7.32 -17.96 -16.04
C GLY A 125 7.18 -16.72 -16.92
N PHE A 126 7.01 -15.57 -16.29
CA PHE A 126 6.95 -14.26 -16.94
C PHE A 126 7.58 -13.18 -16.06
N ASN A 127 7.95 -12.07 -16.69
CA ASN A 127 8.48 -10.91 -16.01
C ASN A 127 7.34 -10.10 -15.33
N PRO A 128 7.31 -9.98 -14.00
CA PRO A 128 6.27 -9.23 -13.29
C PRO A 128 6.34 -7.69 -13.50
N TYR A 129 7.35 -7.21 -14.21
CA TYR A 129 7.58 -5.79 -14.50
C TYR A 129 7.17 -5.37 -15.90
N ASP A 130 6.58 -6.26 -16.70
CA ASP A 130 6.09 -5.89 -18.03
C ASP A 130 5.10 -4.74 -17.91
N GLY A 131 5.41 -3.62 -18.58
CA GLY A 131 4.65 -2.38 -18.49
C GLY A 131 4.98 -1.47 -17.29
N VAL A 132 5.87 -1.86 -16.40
CA VAL A 132 6.34 -1.03 -15.28
C VAL A 132 7.77 -0.56 -15.56
N LYS A 133 7.97 0.76 -15.54
CA LYS A 133 9.32 1.35 -15.66
C LYS A 133 10.05 1.22 -14.32
N VAL A 134 10.61 0.06 -14.06
CA VAL A 134 11.56 -0.15 -12.97
C VAL A 134 12.92 -0.43 -13.59
N TYR A 135 13.90 0.31 -13.18
CA TYR A 135 15.28 0.07 -13.63
C TYR A 135 15.93 -0.90 -12.64
N PRO A 136 16.14 -2.16 -13.00
CA PRO A 136 16.88 -3.08 -12.17
C PRO A 136 18.34 -2.61 -12.14
N SER A 137 18.77 -1.96 -11.09
CA SER A 137 20.19 -1.79 -10.82
C SER A 137 20.72 -3.05 -10.13
N ALA A 138 21.98 -3.35 -10.37
CA ALA A 138 22.70 -4.58 -10.02
C ALA A 138 22.22 -5.34 -8.77
N VAL A 139 22.09 -6.56 -8.96
CA VAL A 139 21.99 -7.80 -8.17
C VAL A 139 22.19 -7.70 -6.68
N THR A 140 21.11 -7.94 -5.91
CA THR A 140 21.22 -8.55 -4.59
C THR A 140 19.97 -9.35 -4.21
N GLY A 141 20.20 -10.46 -3.50
CA GLY A 141 19.12 -11.29 -2.95
C GLY A 141 18.50 -12.23 -3.99
N ASN A 142 19.22 -13.29 -4.35
CA ASN A 142 18.61 -14.40 -5.07
C ASN A 142 17.59 -15.09 -4.16
N VAL A 143 16.46 -15.47 -4.73
CA VAL A 143 15.42 -16.27 -4.08
C VAL A 143 15.16 -17.49 -4.98
N GLU A 144 15.37 -18.67 -4.42
CA GLU A 144 14.99 -19.90 -5.09
C GLU A 144 13.47 -19.90 -5.34
N ARG A 145 13.06 -20.59 -6.41
CA ARG A 145 11.66 -20.71 -6.78
C ARG A 145 10.81 -21.13 -5.58
N THR A 146 10.03 -20.22 -5.08
CA THR A 146 9.30 -20.33 -3.82
C THR A 146 7.83 -20.00 -4.01
N LYS A 147 6.94 -20.83 -3.46
CA LYS A 147 5.50 -20.64 -3.53
C LYS A 147 5.05 -19.57 -2.53
N VAL A 148 4.27 -18.60 -3.02
CA VAL A 148 3.63 -17.57 -2.20
C VAL A 148 2.44 -18.20 -1.44
N PRO A 149 2.46 -18.23 -0.11
CA PRO A 149 1.36 -18.79 0.68
C PRO A 149 0.03 -18.08 0.43
N MET A 150 -1.07 -18.81 0.58
CA MET A 150 -2.41 -18.20 0.52
C MET A 150 -2.56 -17.13 1.59
N GLY A 151 -3.24 -16.02 1.25
CA GLY A 151 -3.42 -14.89 2.16
C GLY A 151 -2.19 -13.98 2.31
N THR A 152 -1.11 -14.24 1.54
CA THR A 152 0.10 -13.41 1.55
C THR A 152 0.50 -12.98 0.16
N ILE A 153 1.40 -12.01 0.06
CA ILE A 153 2.01 -11.55 -1.18
C ILE A 153 3.52 -11.47 -1.06
N PHE A 154 4.20 -11.51 -2.20
CA PHE A 154 5.63 -11.29 -2.31
C PHE A 154 5.88 -9.87 -2.84
N VAL A 155 6.69 -9.10 -2.16
CA VAL A 155 6.97 -7.70 -2.49
C VAL A 155 8.46 -7.44 -2.63
N ILE A 156 8.83 -6.51 -3.52
CA ILE A 156 10.22 -6.08 -3.71
C ILE A 156 10.26 -4.54 -3.77
N GLY A 157 11.34 -3.95 -3.27
CA GLY A 157 11.65 -2.54 -3.49
C GLY A 157 12.12 -2.28 -4.92
N ASP A 158 11.90 -1.07 -5.41
CA ASP A 158 12.31 -0.68 -6.77
C ASP A 158 13.82 -0.40 -6.85
N ASN A 159 14.44 0.01 -5.73
CA ASN A 159 15.90 0.06 -5.62
C ASN A 159 16.45 -1.34 -5.38
N ARG A 160 17.13 -1.88 -6.38
CA ARG A 160 17.69 -3.22 -6.36
C ARG A 160 19.20 -3.25 -6.23
N GLY A 161 19.82 -2.09 -6.11
CA GLY A 161 21.25 -1.94 -5.86
C GLY A 161 21.60 -2.27 -4.43
N GLY A 162 22.50 -3.22 -4.22
CA GLY A 162 23.01 -3.54 -2.90
C GLY A 162 21.94 -4.10 -1.94
N ASN A 163 22.13 -3.89 -0.64
CA ASN A 163 21.19 -4.26 0.44
C ASN A 163 20.26 -3.09 0.81
N GLU A 164 20.02 -2.16 -0.11
CA GLU A 164 19.27 -0.93 0.14
C GLU A 164 17.77 -1.13 0.37
N SER A 165 17.25 -2.32 0.07
CA SER A 165 15.84 -2.65 0.27
C SER A 165 15.66 -3.87 1.15
N MET A 166 15.13 -3.68 2.35
CA MET A 166 14.58 -4.77 3.14
C MET A 166 13.18 -5.10 2.59
N ASP A 167 13.03 -6.29 1.99
CA ASP A 167 11.80 -6.74 1.34
C ASP A 167 11.64 -8.27 1.45
N SER A 168 10.77 -8.88 0.64
CA SER A 168 10.52 -10.32 0.72
C SER A 168 11.73 -11.19 0.42
N ARG A 169 12.74 -10.65 -0.27
CA ARG A 169 14.01 -11.35 -0.57
C ARG A 169 14.92 -11.48 0.65
N ASN A 170 14.92 -10.46 1.52
CA ASN A 170 15.92 -10.31 2.57
C ASN A 170 15.36 -9.68 3.85
N GLY A 171 14.55 -10.40 4.57
CA GLY A 171 14.18 -9.94 5.91
C GLY A 171 12.69 -9.83 6.17
N LEU A 172 11.84 -9.27 5.29
CA LEU A 172 10.41 -9.16 5.53
C LEU A 172 9.67 -10.50 5.36
N GLY A 173 10.10 -11.33 4.39
CA GLY A 173 9.38 -12.55 4.02
C GLY A 173 8.08 -12.23 3.29
N PHE A 174 7.10 -13.13 3.36
CA PHE A 174 5.78 -12.93 2.78
C PHE A 174 4.95 -11.96 3.61
N ILE A 175 4.23 -11.05 2.95
CA ILE A 175 3.44 -10.01 3.62
C ILE A 175 1.97 -10.47 3.68
N PRO A 176 1.37 -10.60 4.88
CA PRO A 176 -0.05 -10.88 5.01
C PRO A 176 -0.91 -9.78 4.38
N LEU A 177 -1.99 -10.17 3.70
CA LEU A 177 -2.92 -9.22 3.07
C LEU A 177 -3.54 -8.26 4.10
N ASP A 178 -3.75 -8.72 5.32
CA ASP A 178 -4.33 -7.92 6.41
C ASP A 178 -3.39 -6.81 6.91
N ASN A 179 -2.11 -6.88 6.56
CA ASN A 179 -1.14 -5.82 6.88
C ASN A 179 -1.19 -4.63 5.91
N ILE A 180 -1.88 -4.75 4.77
CA ILE A 180 -2.00 -3.67 3.79
C ILE A 180 -2.85 -2.52 4.38
N VAL A 181 -2.47 -1.27 4.07
CA VAL A 181 -3.07 -0.06 4.67
C VAL A 181 -3.82 0.77 3.65
#